data_a477af4ed88579dcf5cf9fe87873116d
#
_entry.id   a477af4ed88579dcf5cf9fe87873116d
#
_cell.length_a   1.000
_cell.length_b   1.000
_cell.length_c   1.000
_cell.angle_alpha   90.00
_cell.angle_beta   90.00
_cell.angle_gamma   90.00
#
_symmetry.space_group_name_H-M   'P 1'
#
loop_
_entity.id
_entity.type
_entity.pdbx_description
1 polymer ?
#
loop_
_entity_poly.entity_id
_entity_poly.type
_entity_poly.pdbx_seq_one_letter_code
_entity_poly.pdbx_strand_id
1 'polypeptide(L)'
;VSHLKEYNTTVDEFRAEVEKGLRARTFKLTAPASCGDNARGMVYRFYEGAWQKLPEFEKLTPARSGAVGRFSLPFIGEGNVFGFTISGYIESPRDGVYTFWVRSNGYSALSVAGTKIADAGGTDPIRERLGYIALKAGMHPISLTYFTRERCSLLRVSWRGPGFDKMEVPSESLLHARSDLAGE
;
A
#
# COMPACT_ATOMS: atom_id res chain seq x y z
N VAL A 1 -20.80 6.50 -18.45
CA VAL A 1 -20.32 5.37 -19.28
C VAL A 1 -19.09 5.78 -20.09
N SER A 2 -18.98 7.04 -20.51
CA SER A 2 -17.85 7.60 -21.29
C SER A 2 -16.53 7.64 -20.49
N HIS A 3 -16.56 8.14 -19.26
CA HIS A 3 -15.35 8.27 -18.41
C HIS A 3 -14.71 6.92 -17.99
N LEU A 4 -15.50 5.85 -17.90
CA LEU A 4 -14.97 4.50 -17.64
C LEU A 4 -14.23 3.93 -18.87
N LYS A 5 -14.67 4.27 -20.08
CA LYS A 5 -13.97 3.86 -21.31
C LYS A 5 -12.64 4.61 -21.47
N GLU A 6 -12.62 5.92 -21.26
CA GLU A 6 -11.38 6.72 -21.29
C GLU A 6 -10.36 6.25 -20.23
N TYR A 7 -10.82 5.98 -19.01
CA TYR A 7 -9.96 5.48 -17.95
C TYR A 7 -9.34 4.11 -18.29
N ASN A 8 -10.14 3.20 -18.83
CA ASN A 8 -9.66 1.88 -19.27
C ASN A 8 -8.69 1.97 -20.45
N THR A 9 -8.96 2.86 -21.43
CA THR A 9 -8.05 3.09 -22.56
C THR A 9 -6.70 3.62 -22.09
N THR A 10 -6.68 4.59 -21.17
CA THR A 10 -5.43 5.13 -20.61
C THR A 10 -4.64 4.09 -19.81
N VAL A 11 -5.31 3.19 -19.11
CA VAL A 11 -4.67 2.08 -18.39
C VAL A 11 -4.10 1.04 -19.37
N ASP A 12 -4.81 0.73 -20.43
CA ASP A 12 -4.36 -0.22 -21.46
C ASP A 12 -3.22 0.34 -22.32
N GLU A 13 -3.24 1.63 -22.65
CA GLU A 13 -2.14 2.35 -23.32
C GLU A 13 -0.89 2.39 -22.45
N PHE A 14 -1.04 2.72 -21.17
CA PHE A 14 0.04 2.68 -20.20
C PHE A 14 0.60 1.25 -20.02
N ARG A 15 -0.28 0.25 -20.03
CA ARG A 15 0.09 -1.17 -20.02
C ARG A 15 0.93 -1.56 -21.21
N ALA A 16 0.49 -1.18 -22.41
CA ALA A 16 1.22 -1.45 -23.66
C ALA A 16 2.59 -0.76 -23.68
N GLU A 17 2.68 0.44 -23.13
CA GLU A 17 3.93 1.19 -23.04
C GLU A 17 4.89 0.62 -21.98
N VAL A 18 4.37 0.15 -20.85
CA VAL A 18 5.13 -0.60 -19.84
C VAL A 18 5.61 -1.94 -20.40
N GLU A 19 4.76 -2.69 -21.10
CA GLU A 19 5.15 -3.94 -21.77
C GLU A 19 6.16 -3.72 -22.90
N LYS A 20 6.02 -2.65 -23.66
CA LYS A 20 6.99 -2.23 -24.68
C LYS A 20 8.31 -1.77 -24.06
N GLY A 21 8.24 -1.04 -22.95
CA GLY A 21 9.40 -0.65 -22.16
C GLY A 21 10.11 -1.85 -21.51
N LEU A 22 9.36 -2.86 -21.05
CA LEU A 22 9.88 -4.13 -20.56
C LEU A 22 10.65 -4.93 -21.63
N ARG A 23 10.21 -4.86 -22.89
CA ARG A 23 10.90 -5.50 -24.02
C ARG A 23 12.11 -4.70 -24.50
N ALA A 24 12.13 -3.38 -24.27
CA ALA A 24 13.16 -2.47 -24.78
C ALA A 24 14.19 -2.02 -23.74
N ARG A 25 13.94 -2.20 -22.45
CA ARG A 25 14.82 -1.78 -21.36
C ARG A 25 14.94 -2.91 -20.34
N THR A 26 16.17 -3.18 -19.92
CA THR A 26 16.45 -4.03 -18.78
C THR A 26 16.02 -3.26 -17.52
N PHE A 27 14.78 -3.45 -17.06
CA PHE A 27 14.36 -2.93 -15.76
C PHE A 27 15.20 -3.60 -14.70
N LYS A 28 15.86 -2.80 -13.87
CA LYS A 28 16.54 -3.31 -12.71
C LYS A 28 15.48 -3.77 -11.70
N LEU A 29 15.29 -5.08 -11.61
CA LEU A 29 14.41 -5.68 -10.62
C LEU A 29 14.96 -5.42 -9.23
N THR A 30 14.12 -4.91 -8.33
CA THR A 30 14.46 -4.76 -6.91
C THR A 30 14.59 -6.12 -6.26
N ALA A 31 15.72 -6.38 -5.59
CA ALA A 31 15.97 -7.61 -4.90
C ALA A 31 15.06 -7.78 -3.68
N PRO A 32 14.67 -9.02 -3.33
CA PRO A 32 13.91 -9.29 -2.12
C PRO A 32 14.74 -9.01 -0.87
N ALA A 33 14.05 -8.71 0.23
CA ALA A 33 14.63 -8.58 1.56
C ALA A 33 14.38 -9.83 2.40
N SER A 34 15.22 -10.06 3.41
CA SER A 34 14.95 -11.07 4.41
C SER A 34 13.98 -10.52 5.47
N CYS A 35 12.97 -11.30 5.80
CA CYS A 35 12.01 -10.99 6.87
C CYS A 35 12.38 -11.69 8.19
N GLY A 36 13.38 -12.59 8.21
CA GLY A 36 13.72 -13.37 9.39
C GLY A 36 12.58 -14.26 9.88
N ASP A 37 12.42 -14.37 11.21
CA ASP A 37 11.26 -15.03 11.82
C ASP A 37 10.02 -14.16 11.61
N ASN A 38 9.02 -14.72 10.94
CA ASN A 38 7.86 -13.95 10.47
C ASN A 38 6.54 -14.62 10.82
N ALA A 39 5.49 -13.83 10.74
CA ALA A 39 4.10 -14.26 10.90
C ALA A 39 3.22 -13.65 9.80
N ARG A 40 2.06 -14.23 9.56
CA ARG A 40 1.07 -13.73 8.60
C ARG A 40 0.49 -12.40 9.05
N GLY A 41 0.21 -11.54 8.07
CA GLY A 41 -0.38 -10.23 8.26
C GLY A 41 0.66 -9.11 8.31
N MET A 42 0.23 -7.94 8.73
CA MET A 42 1.04 -6.73 8.84
C MET A 42 0.85 -6.08 10.19
N VAL A 43 1.78 -5.24 10.62
CA VAL A 43 1.67 -4.43 11.83
C VAL A 43 0.97 -3.12 11.50
N TYR A 44 -0.06 -2.79 12.27
CA TYR A 44 -0.65 -1.46 12.26
C TYR A 44 -0.26 -0.66 13.49
N ARG A 45 -0.15 0.66 13.32
CA ARG A 45 -0.07 1.64 14.41
C ARG A 45 -1.15 2.68 14.18
N PHE A 46 -1.96 2.91 15.18
CA PHE A 46 -3.07 3.85 15.15
C PHE A 46 -2.74 5.08 15.99
N TYR A 47 -3.08 6.24 15.46
CA TYR A 47 -2.80 7.52 16.06
C TYR A 47 -4.05 8.38 16.09
N GLU A 48 -4.30 9.03 17.22
CA GLU A 48 -5.37 10.03 17.40
C GLU A 48 -4.73 11.40 17.68
N GLY A 49 -5.34 12.45 17.17
CA GLY A 49 -4.86 13.80 17.40
C GLY A 49 -5.68 14.86 16.71
N ALA A 50 -5.36 16.12 16.98
CA ALA A 50 -6.04 17.29 16.40
C ALA A 50 -5.25 17.92 15.24
N TRP A 51 -4.73 17.09 14.34
CA TRP A 51 -3.87 17.56 13.26
C TRP A 51 -4.66 18.22 12.13
N GLN A 52 -4.13 19.33 11.61
CA GLN A 52 -4.68 20.01 10.44
C GLN A 52 -4.10 19.49 9.12
N LYS A 53 -2.96 18.80 9.16
CA LYS A 53 -2.25 18.19 8.04
C LYS A 53 -1.68 16.84 8.45
N LEU A 54 -1.18 16.06 7.49
CA LEU A 54 -0.50 14.80 7.74
C LEU A 54 0.58 14.97 8.81
N PRO A 55 0.51 14.25 9.94
CA PRO A 55 1.54 14.30 10.96
C PRO A 55 2.76 13.47 10.58
N GLU A 56 3.89 13.72 11.22
CA GLU A 56 5.07 12.88 11.16
C GLU A 56 4.92 11.73 12.18
N PHE A 57 4.33 10.64 11.74
CA PHE A 57 3.99 9.51 12.62
C PHE A 57 5.19 8.91 13.34
N GLU A 58 6.39 8.99 12.78
CA GLU A 58 7.64 8.51 13.38
C GLU A 58 7.98 9.24 14.68
N LYS A 59 7.43 10.44 14.87
CA LYS A 59 7.64 11.26 16.08
C LYS A 59 6.53 11.12 17.12
N LEU A 60 5.51 10.29 16.83
CA LEU A 60 4.34 10.13 17.68
C LEU A 60 4.34 8.75 18.33
N THR A 61 3.78 8.69 19.53
CA THR A 61 3.46 7.42 20.18
C THR A 61 2.11 6.94 19.68
N PRO A 62 1.99 5.71 19.17
CA PRO A 62 0.70 5.18 18.76
C PRO A 62 -0.24 5.01 19.94
N ALA A 63 -1.51 5.32 19.77
CA ALA A 63 -2.56 5.05 20.77
C ALA A 63 -2.88 3.56 20.85
N ARG A 64 -2.73 2.85 19.74
CA ARG A 64 -2.92 1.38 19.64
C ARG A 64 -2.03 0.82 18.56
N SER A 65 -1.62 -0.43 18.73
CA SER A 65 -0.88 -1.20 17.72
C SER A 65 -1.30 -2.66 17.76
N GLY A 66 -0.95 -3.40 16.72
CA GLY A 66 -1.26 -4.81 16.61
C GLY A 66 -1.09 -5.34 15.20
N ALA A 67 -1.59 -6.55 14.94
CA ALA A 67 -1.54 -7.18 13.63
C ALA A 67 -2.87 -7.11 12.89
N VAL A 68 -2.82 -6.95 11.56
CA VAL A 68 -3.97 -7.04 10.65
C VAL A 68 -3.64 -7.97 9.49
N GLY A 69 -4.64 -8.73 9.03
CA GLY A 69 -4.45 -9.69 7.93
C GLY A 69 -4.46 -9.09 6.53
N ARG A 70 -4.85 -7.82 6.38
CA ARG A 70 -5.00 -7.15 5.08
C ARG A 70 -4.85 -5.65 5.21
N PHE A 71 -4.76 -4.94 4.07
CA PHE A 71 -4.86 -3.48 4.04
C PHE A 71 -6.30 -3.02 4.29
N SER A 72 -6.69 -3.01 5.54
CA SER A 72 -7.99 -2.50 5.99
C SER A 72 -7.80 -1.70 7.26
N LEU A 73 -8.68 -0.74 7.49
CA LEU A 73 -8.72 -0.04 8.76
C LEU A 73 -9.28 -1.01 9.81
N PRO A 74 -8.51 -1.36 10.85
CA PRO A 74 -8.95 -2.35 11.84
C PRO A 74 -10.13 -1.83 12.69
N PHE A 75 -10.27 -0.53 12.79
CA PHE A 75 -11.38 0.18 13.44
C PHE A 75 -11.43 1.62 12.94
N ILE A 76 -12.53 2.31 13.22
CA ILE A 76 -12.70 3.75 12.98
C ILE A 76 -12.46 4.42 14.33
N GLY A 77 -11.62 5.46 14.37
CA GLY A 77 -11.38 6.25 15.57
C GLY A 77 -12.67 6.89 16.11
N GLU A 78 -12.76 7.08 17.41
CA GLU A 78 -13.91 7.74 18.06
C GLU A 78 -13.97 9.23 17.66
N GLY A 79 -12.81 9.83 17.37
CA GLY A 79 -12.68 11.19 16.82
C GLY A 79 -12.80 11.25 15.29
N ASN A 80 -12.88 12.48 14.76
CA ASN A 80 -12.92 12.70 13.32
C ASN A 80 -11.53 12.73 12.68
N VAL A 81 -10.47 12.88 13.49
CA VAL A 81 -9.08 13.02 13.02
C VAL A 81 -8.26 11.87 13.55
N PHE A 82 -7.81 11.02 12.66
CA PHE A 82 -6.94 9.90 13.01
C PHE A 82 -6.02 9.52 11.85
N GLY A 83 -4.99 8.77 12.16
CA GLY A 83 -4.06 8.22 11.19
C GLY A 83 -3.64 6.80 11.51
N PHE A 84 -3.17 6.12 10.49
CA PHE A 84 -2.60 4.78 10.57
C PHE A 84 -1.28 4.72 9.82
N THR A 85 -0.38 3.92 10.36
CA THR A 85 0.66 3.30 9.56
C THR A 85 0.42 1.80 9.55
N ILE A 86 0.57 1.17 8.41
CA ILE A 86 0.50 -0.29 8.24
C ILE A 86 1.79 -0.69 7.56
N SER A 87 2.55 -1.60 8.14
CA SER A 87 3.88 -2.01 7.65
C SER A 87 4.08 -3.51 7.76
N GLY A 88 4.93 -4.03 6.89
CA GLY A 88 5.28 -5.44 6.83
C GLY A 88 6.00 -5.77 5.53
N TYR A 89 5.74 -6.95 5.01
CA TYR A 89 6.30 -7.46 3.77
C TYR A 89 5.19 -7.98 2.87
N ILE A 90 5.40 -7.82 1.57
CA ILE A 90 4.58 -8.43 0.53
C ILE A 90 5.42 -9.46 -0.21
N GLU A 91 4.88 -10.66 -0.39
CA GLU A 91 5.52 -11.72 -1.16
C GLU A 91 5.12 -11.61 -2.63
N SER A 92 6.07 -11.30 -3.49
CA SER A 92 5.89 -11.32 -4.94
C SER A 92 6.19 -12.73 -5.47
N PRO A 93 5.23 -13.41 -6.14
CA PRO A 93 5.40 -14.81 -6.55
C PRO A 93 6.35 -15.00 -7.73
N ARG A 94 6.63 -13.97 -8.53
CA ARG A 94 7.45 -14.04 -9.75
C ARG A 94 8.22 -12.75 -9.97
N ASP A 95 9.32 -12.85 -10.71
CA ASP A 95 10.01 -11.69 -11.25
C ASP A 95 9.11 -10.91 -12.22
N GLY A 96 9.09 -9.58 -12.12
CA GLY A 96 8.39 -8.74 -13.08
C GLY A 96 7.89 -7.42 -12.51
N VAL A 97 7.04 -6.75 -13.28
CA VAL A 97 6.45 -5.47 -12.89
C VAL A 97 5.13 -5.71 -12.19
N TYR A 98 5.02 -5.12 -11.00
CA TYR A 98 3.81 -5.09 -10.19
C TYR A 98 3.22 -3.69 -10.23
N THR A 99 1.91 -3.62 -10.42
CA THR A 99 1.14 -2.37 -10.31
C THR A 99 0.30 -2.44 -9.04
N PHE A 100 0.31 -1.38 -8.26
CA PHE A 100 -0.50 -1.26 -7.06
C PHE A 100 -1.48 -0.10 -7.21
N TRP A 101 -2.68 -0.27 -6.68
CA TRP A 101 -3.72 0.76 -6.58
C TRP A 101 -4.07 0.99 -5.13
N VAL A 102 -4.10 2.25 -4.74
CA VAL A 102 -4.58 2.66 -3.43
C VAL A 102 -5.84 3.50 -3.63
N ARG A 103 -6.96 3.04 -3.10
CA ARG A 103 -8.23 3.75 -3.11
C ARG A 103 -8.57 4.18 -1.70
N SER A 104 -8.69 5.49 -1.49
CA SER A 104 -8.97 6.06 -0.17
C SER A 104 -9.77 7.36 -0.26
N ASN A 105 -10.41 7.74 0.83
CA ASN A 105 -11.07 9.04 1.01
C ASN A 105 -10.26 10.00 1.90
N GLY A 106 -9.03 9.65 2.24
CA GLY A 106 -8.11 10.48 3.00
C GLY A 106 -6.76 10.56 2.30
N TYR A 107 -5.80 11.18 2.95
CA TYR A 107 -4.41 11.06 2.52
C TYR A 107 -3.97 9.60 2.65
N SER A 108 -3.34 9.08 1.62
CA SER A 108 -2.70 7.77 1.68
C SER A 108 -1.43 7.75 0.83
N ALA A 109 -0.37 7.14 1.36
CA ALA A 109 0.87 6.94 0.64
C ALA A 109 1.31 5.47 0.80
N LEU A 110 1.60 4.81 -0.32
CA LEU A 110 2.09 3.44 -0.37
C LEU A 110 3.54 3.43 -0.82
N SER A 111 4.37 2.75 -0.06
CA SER A 111 5.76 2.49 -0.41
C SER A 111 6.02 0.99 -0.49
N VAL A 112 6.77 0.56 -1.49
CA VAL A 112 7.22 -0.83 -1.67
C VAL A 112 8.73 -0.82 -1.89
N ALA A 113 9.44 -1.67 -1.18
CA ALA A 113 10.90 -1.76 -1.24
C ALA A 113 11.59 -0.40 -1.03
N GLY A 114 11.08 0.42 -0.11
CA GLY A 114 11.60 1.75 0.20
C GLY A 114 11.24 2.84 -0.82
N THR A 115 10.56 2.51 -1.91
CA THR A 115 10.15 3.49 -2.94
C THR A 115 8.68 3.84 -2.76
N LYS A 116 8.35 5.13 -2.63
CA LYS A 116 6.96 5.61 -2.64
C LYS A 116 6.41 5.47 -4.05
N ILE A 117 5.39 4.63 -4.22
CA ILE A 117 4.83 4.25 -5.52
C ILE A 117 3.43 4.83 -5.76
N ALA A 118 2.70 5.13 -4.71
CA ALA A 118 1.41 5.80 -4.84
C ALA A 118 1.24 6.82 -3.73
N ASP A 119 0.73 8.00 -4.08
CA ASP A 119 0.45 9.10 -3.16
C ASP A 119 -0.90 9.71 -3.52
N ALA A 120 -1.90 9.50 -2.69
CA ALA A 120 -3.21 10.13 -2.80
C ALA A 120 -3.28 11.30 -1.82
N GLY A 121 -2.55 12.37 -2.11
CA GLY A 121 -2.61 13.59 -1.34
C GLY A 121 -4.00 14.23 -1.38
N GLY A 122 -4.50 14.69 -0.24
CA GLY A 122 -5.76 15.43 -0.11
C GLY A 122 -6.82 14.68 0.69
N THR A 123 -7.78 15.45 1.21
CA THR A 123 -8.80 14.99 2.15
C THR A 123 -10.15 14.73 1.49
N ASP A 124 -10.30 14.90 0.16
CA ASP A 124 -11.57 14.72 -0.59
C ASP A 124 -11.37 14.72 -2.09
N PRO A 125 -12.25 14.09 -2.87
CA PRO A 125 -13.15 12.95 -2.65
C PRO A 125 -12.41 11.60 -2.72
N ILE A 126 -13.14 10.46 -2.61
CA ILE A 126 -12.56 9.11 -2.83
C ILE A 126 -11.75 9.11 -4.13
N ARG A 127 -10.46 8.79 -4.00
CA ARG A 127 -9.53 8.72 -5.13
C ARG A 127 -8.85 7.36 -5.20
N GLU A 128 -8.58 6.91 -6.40
CA GLU A 128 -7.68 5.79 -6.65
C GLU A 128 -6.39 6.32 -7.29
N ARG A 129 -5.28 5.94 -6.74
CA ARG A 129 -3.94 6.22 -7.27
C ARG A 129 -3.24 4.92 -7.55
N LEU A 130 -2.46 4.91 -8.60
CA LEU A 130 -1.67 3.75 -8.97
C LEU A 130 -0.19 4.10 -9.09
N GLY A 131 0.64 3.09 -8.89
CA GLY A 131 2.06 3.12 -9.17
C GLY A 131 2.56 1.73 -9.44
N TYR A 132 3.74 1.64 -9.99
CA TYR A 132 4.34 0.36 -10.36
C TYR A 132 5.78 0.26 -9.90
N ILE A 133 6.24 -0.96 -9.72
CA ILE A 133 7.61 -1.28 -9.34
C ILE A 133 8.01 -2.64 -9.91
N ALA A 134 9.26 -2.75 -10.34
CA ALA A 134 9.82 -4.00 -10.82
C ALA A 134 10.46 -4.76 -9.65
N LEU A 135 9.96 -5.96 -9.36
CA LEU A 135 10.38 -6.79 -8.23
C LEU A 135 10.90 -8.15 -8.71
N LYS A 136 11.92 -8.68 -8.04
CA LYS A 136 12.24 -10.11 -8.09
C LYS A 136 11.23 -10.88 -7.24
N ALA A 137 11.07 -12.16 -7.51
CA ALA A 137 10.31 -13.05 -6.65
C ALA A 137 10.89 -13.04 -5.21
N GLY A 138 10.01 -13.06 -4.22
CA GLY A 138 10.36 -13.03 -2.80
C GLY A 138 9.70 -11.90 -2.03
N MET A 139 10.18 -11.64 -0.82
CA MET A 139 9.58 -10.69 0.11
C MET A 139 10.13 -9.28 -0.08
N HIS A 140 9.25 -8.30 -0.08
CA HIS A 140 9.60 -6.88 -0.18
C HIS A 140 8.94 -6.08 0.93
N PRO A 141 9.68 -5.19 1.61
CA PRO A 141 9.08 -4.29 2.58
C PRO A 141 7.96 -3.49 1.92
N ILE A 142 6.81 -3.42 2.59
CA ILE A 142 5.67 -2.62 2.16
C ILE A 142 5.15 -1.81 3.35
N SER A 143 4.86 -0.56 3.11
CA SER A 143 4.27 0.32 4.12
C SER A 143 3.22 1.23 3.51
N LEU A 144 2.16 1.47 4.27
CA LEU A 144 1.09 2.38 3.93
C LEU A 144 0.88 3.35 5.08
N THR A 145 0.85 4.63 4.74
CA THR A 145 0.43 5.70 5.64
C THR A 145 -0.96 6.16 5.24
N TYR A 146 -1.86 6.29 6.21
CA TYR A 146 -3.21 6.80 6.01
C TYR A 146 -3.52 7.88 7.04
N PHE A 147 -4.21 8.93 6.61
CA PHE A 147 -4.66 10.01 7.48
C PHE A 147 -6.00 10.55 6.96
N THR A 148 -6.94 10.76 7.88
CA THR A 148 -8.24 11.33 7.56
C THR A 148 -8.70 12.31 8.64
N ARG A 149 -9.57 13.24 8.21
CA ARG A 149 -10.28 14.18 9.06
C ARG A 149 -11.80 13.95 9.02
N GLU A 150 -12.20 12.81 8.48
CA GLU A 150 -13.60 12.45 8.28
C GLU A 150 -13.96 11.15 8.99
N ARG A 151 -15.21 11.02 9.41
CA ARG A 151 -15.73 9.82 10.08
C ARG A 151 -15.87 8.63 9.14
N CYS A 152 -16.14 8.89 7.86
CA CYS A 152 -16.27 7.82 6.87
C CYS A 152 -14.88 7.50 6.32
N SER A 153 -14.40 6.31 6.57
CA SER A 153 -13.06 5.89 6.18
C SER A 153 -13.12 4.77 5.17
N LEU A 154 -12.44 4.98 4.05
CA LEU A 154 -12.25 3.99 3.01
C LEU A 154 -10.76 3.84 2.73
N LEU A 155 -10.28 2.62 2.81
CA LEU A 155 -8.93 2.24 2.40
C LEU A 155 -8.97 0.87 1.74
N ARG A 156 -8.52 0.79 0.50
CA ARG A 156 -8.32 -0.48 -0.23
C ARG A 156 -7.02 -0.44 -1.00
N VAL A 157 -6.29 -1.53 -0.96
CA VAL A 157 -5.07 -1.73 -1.74
C VAL A 157 -5.28 -2.94 -2.63
N SER A 158 -5.14 -2.72 -3.92
CA SER A 158 -5.18 -3.77 -4.93
C SER A 158 -3.83 -3.84 -5.64
N TRP A 159 -3.54 -4.98 -6.20
CA TRP A 159 -2.33 -5.18 -6.98
C TRP A 159 -2.58 -6.03 -8.22
N ARG A 160 -1.60 -6.03 -9.09
CA ARG A 160 -1.51 -6.86 -10.27
C ARG A 160 -0.05 -7.19 -10.52
N GLY A 161 0.23 -8.39 -10.98
CA GLY A 161 1.59 -8.82 -11.30
C GLY A 161 1.64 -9.83 -12.43
N PRO A 162 2.81 -10.40 -12.71
CA PRO A 162 2.96 -11.43 -13.73
C PRO A 162 2.09 -12.65 -13.42
N GLY A 163 1.16 -12.94 -14.34
CA GLY A 163 0.31 -14.14 -14.28
C GLY A 163 -0.99 -13.98 -13.49
N PHE A 164 -1.34 -12.78 -13.03
CA PHE A 164 -2.63 -12.51 -12.42
C PHE A 164 -3.13 -11.09 -12.70
N ASP A 165 -4.44 -10.93 -12.76
CA ASP A 165 -5.12 -9.66 -13.00
C ASP A 165 -5.28 -8.84 -11.70
N LYS A 166 -5.82 -7.59 -11.82
CA LYS A 166 -6.07 -6.71 -10.67
C LYS A 166 -6.98 -7.39 -9.67
N MET A 167 -6.50 -7.54 -8.44
CA MET A 167 -7.23 -8.08 -7.30
C MET A 167 -6.82 -7.37 -6.02
N GLU A 168 -7.59 -7.46 -4.95
CA GLU A 168 -7.13 -7.01 -3.63
C GLU A 168 -5.88 -7.81 -3.23
N VAL A 169 -4.95 -7.16 -2.51
CA VAL A 169 -3.76 -7.86 -2.00
C VAL A 169 -4.22 -8.94 -1.03
N PRO A 170 -3.98 -10.23 -1.36
CA PRO A 170 -4.47 -11.32 -0.53
C PRO A 170 -3.67 -11.42 0.78
N SER A 171 -4.34 -11.84 1.85
CA SER A 171 -3.73 -11.96 3.18
C SER A 171 -2.55 -12.92 3.24
N GLU A 172 -2.58 -13.94 2.41
CA GLU A 172 -1.50 -14.95 2.30
C GLU A 172 -0.21 -14.39 1.71
N SER A 173 -0.27 -13.25 1.01
CA SER A 173 0.91 -12.56 0.49
C SER A 173 1.50 -11.55 1.47
N LEU A 174 0.91 -11.39 2.65
CA LEU A 174 1.29 -10.38 3.63
C LEU A 174 1.92 -11.02 4.86
N LEU A 175 3.08 -10.51 5.26
CA LEU A 175 3.84 -10.98 6.41
C LEU A 175 4.40 -9.80 7.22
N HIS A 176 4.76 -10.05 8.47
CA HIS A 176 5.54 -9.13 9.31
C HIS A 176 6.61 -9.90 10.08
N ALA A 177 7.70 -9.27 10.43
CA ALA A 177 8.65 -9.84 11.37
C ALA A 177 8.03 -9.90 12.77
N ARG A 178 8.21 -11.02 13.49
CA ARG A 178 7.66 -11.16 14.86
C ARG A 178 8.23 -10.12 15.82
N SER A 179 9.47 -9.69 15.58
CA SER A 179 10.11 -8.61 16.31
C SER A 179 9.37 -7.27 16.21
N ASP A 180 8.59 -7.03 15.14
CA ASP A 180 7.91 -5.77 14.92
C ASP A 180 6.76 -5.51 15.92
N LEU A 181 6.27 -6.58 16.57
CA LEU A 181 5.27 -6.54 17.65
C LEU A 181 5.87 -6.73 19.05
N ALA A 182 7.12 -7.21 19.17
CA ALA A 182 7.74 -7.53 20.45
C ALA A 182 8.37 -6.33 21.18
N GLY A 183 8.35 -5.15 20.60
CA GLY A 183 9.01 -3.92 21.08
C GLY A 183 8.07 -2.92 21.75
N GLU A 184 6.85 -3.33 22.16
CA GLU A 184 5.84 -2.44 22.77
C GLU A 184 5.45 -2.87 24.16
#